data_cf18a77a0f78bad01f6f462e6ff8d112
#
_entry.id   cf18a77a0f78bad01f6f462e6ff8d112
#
_cell.length_a   1.000
_cell.length_b   1.000
_cell.length_c   1.000
_cell.angle_alpha   90.00
_cell.angle_beta   90.00
_cell.angle_gamma   90.00
#
_symmetry.space_group_name_H-M   'P 1'
#
loop_
_entity.id
_entity.type
_entity.pdbx_description
1 polymer ?
#
loop_
_entity_poly.entity_id
_entity_poly.type
_entity_poly.pdbx_seq_one_letter_code
_entity_poly.pdbx_strand_id
1 'polypeptide(L)'
;MPRAAAQRYPEFDIEVQQQDRGIKIELRNAPATAFVDGEIIRGIAENLFAVVRDIAYNANEIHGSGRFDLGTSAGLTSAVFEILRNARVMKSFQDPNLVVCWGGHSINRDEYLYTKKVGYELGLRGLDICTGCGPGAMKGPMKGATIAHAKQRHGRPRYIGITEPGIIAAESPNPIVNHLVIMPDIEKRLEAFVRIGHGIVVFPGGVGTAEEILYLLGILLREEN
;
A
#
# COMPACT_ATOMS: atom_id res chain seq x y z
N MET A 1 8.75 16.48 6.91
CA MET A 1 9.72 15.39 6.66
C MET A 1 10.32 15.41 5.24
N PRO A 2 9.61 15.56 4.10
CA PRO A 2 10.25 15.62 2.77
C PRO A 2 11.32 16.70 2.63
N ARG A 3 11.08 17.90 3.20
CA ARG A 3 12.06 19.01 3.18
C ARG A 3 13.36 18.68 3.92
N ALA A 4 13.30 17.93 5.03
CA ALA A 4 14.48 17.53 5.77
C ALA A 4 15.34 16.50 5.01
N ALA A 5 14.72 15.60 4.26
CA ALA A 5 15.42 14.63 3.41
C ALA A 5 16.09 15.32 2.21
N ALA A 6 15.40 16.25 1.55
CA ALA A 6 15.97 17.05 0.46
C ALA A 6 17.15 17.94 0.93
N GLN A 7 17.08 18.47 2.15
CA GLN A 7 18.19 19.21 2.75
C GLN A 7 19.40 18.32 3.09
N ARG A 8 19.15 17.05 3.47
CA ARG A 8 20.21 16.10 3.82
C ARG A 8 20.94 15.52 2.61
N TYR A 9 20.24 15.42 1.49
CA TYR A 9 20.77 14.84 0.24
C TYR A 9 20.44 15.76 -0.94
N PRO A 10 20.99 16.96 -1.01
CA PRO A 10 20.63 17.99 -2.01
C PRO A 10 20.98 17.60 -3.45
N GLU A 11 21.95 16.70 -3.63
CA GLU A 11 22.43 16.24 -4.95
C GLU A 11 21.82 14.88 -5.35
N PHE A 12 20.94 14.29 -4.50
CA PHE A 12 20.27 13.05 -4.85
C PHE A 12 19.23 13.31 -5.93
N ASP A 13 19.34 12.54 -7.02
CA ASP A 13 18.42 12.65 -8.15
C ASP A 13 17.97 11.27 -8.63
N ILE A 14 16.77 11.23 -9.19
CA ILE A 14 16.14 10.03 -9.76
C ILE A 14 15.72 10.35 -11.17
N GLU A 15 16.41 9.76 -12.15
CA GLU A 15 16.04 9.86 -13.55
C GLU A 15 15.26 8.62 -13.99
N VAL A 16 14.08 8.84 -14.59
CA VAL A 16 13.23 7.79 -15.15
C VAL A 16 13.29 7.85 -16.67
N GLN A 17 13.81 6.80 -17.29
CA GLN A 17 13.99 6.72 -18.73
C GLN A 17 13.04 5.67 -19.31
N GLN A 18 12.18 6.07 -20.26
CA GLN A 18 11.39 5.15 -21.05
C GLN A 18 12.30 4.41 -22.04
N GLN A 19 12.17 3.09 -22.09
CA GLN A 19 12.88 2.22 -23.05
C GLN A 19 11.88 1.37 -23.84
N ASP A 20 12.30 0.77 -24.94
CA ASP A 20 11.45 -0.10 -25.78
C ASP A 20 10.83 -1.28 -25.00
N ARG A 21 11.46 -1.74 -23.96
CA ARG A 21 11.04 -2.91 -23.16
C ARG A 21 10.75 -2.57 -21.69
N GLY A 22 10.46 -1.31 -21.37
CA GLY A 22 10.09 -0.92 -20.01
C GLY A 22 10.68 0.41 -19.54
N ILE A 23 10.87 0.54 -18.25
CA ILE A 23 11.38 1.73 -17.60
C ILE A 23 12.72 1.42 -16.94
N LYS A 24 13.73 2.24 -17.23
CA LYS A 24 14.99 2.27 -16.49
C LYS A 24 14.94 3.38 -15.46
N ILE A 25 15.35 3.08 -14.24
CA ILE A 25 15.51 4.07 -13.17
C ILE A 25 17.00 4.23 -12.90
N GLU A 26 17.50 5.44 -13.05
CA GLU A 26 18.87 5.79 -12.72
C GLU A 26 18.89 6.64 -11.45
N LEU A 27 19.70 6.22 -10.47
CA LEU A 27 19.88 6.94 -9.21
C LEU A 27 21.23 7.63 -9.23
N ARG A 28 21.26 8.94 -9.02
CA ARG A 28 22.48 9.74 -8.91
C ARG A 28 22.65 10.22 -7.48
N ASN A 29 23.85 10.11 -6.94
CA ASN A 29 24.19 10.52 -5.58
C ASN A 29 23.26 9.92 -4.50
N ALA A 30 22.83 8.67 -4.70
CA ALA A 30 21.97 7.99 -3.76
C ALA A 30 22.67 7.76 -2.42
N PRO A 31 21.94 7.86 -1.27
CA PRO A 31 22.51 7.64 0.04
C PRO A 31 23.16 6.24 0.16
N ALA A 32 24.39 6.18 0.67
CA ALA A 32 25.10 4.91 0.87
C ALA A 32 24.33 3.92 1.74
N THR A 33 23.46 4.41 2.63
CA THR A 33 22.58 3.59 3.49
C THR A 33 21.51 2.83 2.70
N ALA A 34 21.30 3.14 1.43
CA ALA A 34 20.39 2.39 0.54
C ALA A 34 21.05 1.15 -0.08
N PHE A 35 22.34 0.91 0.18
CA PHE A 35 23.12 -0.15 -0.42
C PHE A 35 23.76 -1.05 0.64
N VAL A 36 23.94 -2.32 0.30
CA VAL A 36 24.74 -3.30 1.05
C VAL A 36 25.60 -4.02 0.01
N ASP A 37 26.91 -4.09 0.26
CA ASP A 37 27.90 -4.72 -0.63
C ASP A 37 27.82 -4.23 -2.10
N GLY A 38 27.52 -2.92 -2.28
CA GLY A 38 27.39 -2.31 -3.60
C GLY A 38 26.03 -2.50 -4.29
N GLU A 39 25.17 -3.33 -3.73
CA GLU A 39 23.82 -3.61 -4.26
C GLU A 39 22.76 -2.81 -3.49
N ILE A 40 21.78 -2.28 -4.21
CA ILE A 40 20.65 -1.59 -3.57
C ILE A 40 19.83 -2.58 -2.71
N ILE A 41 19.46 -2.18 -1.51
CA ILE A 41 18.62 -3.00 -0.63
C ILE A 41 17.32 -3.36 -1.36
N ARG A 42 17.05 -4.64 -1.50
CA ARG A 42 15.93 -5.18 -2.30
C ARG A 42 14.59 -4.52 -2.01
N GLY A 43 14.23 -4.33 -0.73
CA GLY A 43 12.98 -3.67 -0.36
C GLY A 43 12.89 -2.22 -0.82
N ILE A 44 14.04 -1.50 -0.86
CA ILE A 44 14.09 -0.12 -1.39
C ILE A 44 13.88 -0.14 -2.90
N ALA A 45 14.54 -1.04 -3.62
CA ALA A 45 14.37 -1.19 -5.06
C ALA A 45 12.92 -1.54 -5.43
N GLU A 46 12.33 -2.52 -4.74
CA GLU A 46 10.93 -2.95 -4.96
C GLU A 46 9.94 -1.81 -4.72
N ASN A 47 10.12 -1.02 -3.64
CA ASN A 47 9.28 0.14 -3.37
C ASN A 47 9.45 1.23 -4.42
N LEU A 48 10.67 1.53 -4.84
CA LEU A 48 10.96 2.53 -5.87
C LEU A 48 10.30 2.15 -7.20
N PHE A 49 10.45 0.89 -7.62
CA PHE A 49 9.79 0.39 -8.83
C PHE A 49 8.26 0.44 -8.72
N ALA A 50 7.68 0.13 -7.55
CA ALA A 50 6.25 0.23 -7.35
C ALA A 50 5.75 1.68 -7.49
N VAL A 51 6.45 2.64 -6.89
CA VAL A 51 6.12 4.07 -7.00
C VAL A 51 6.16 4.53 -8.46
N VAL A 52 7.26 4.28 -9.16
CA VAL A 52 7.40 4.72 -10.57
C VAL A 52 6.39 4.01 -11.46
N ARG A 53 6.19 2.71 -11.31
CA ARG A 53 5.19 1.93 -12.05
C ARG A 53 3.80 2.55 -11.91
N ASP A 54 3.36 2.79 -10.67
CA ASP A 54 1.99 3.22 -10.43
C ASP A 54 1.79 4.69 -10.81
N ILE A 55 2.75 5.57 -10.55
CA ILE A 55 2.66 6.98 -10.98
C ILE A 55 2.59 7.06 -12.51
N ALA A 56 3.46 6.36 -13.23
CA ALA A 56 3.44 6.37 -14.68
C ALA A 56 2.14 5.77 -15.24
N TYR A 57 1.67 4.66 -14.67
CA TYR A 57 0.42 4.04 -15.07
C TYR A 57 -0.78 4.95 -14.83
N ASN A 58 -0.87 5.55 -13.65
CA ASN A 58 -1.94 6.48 -13.31
C ASN A 58 -1.98 7.69 -14.25
N ALA A 59 -0.81 8.29 -14.54
CA ALA A 59 -0.72 9.44 -15.43
C ALA A 59 -1.16 9.09 -16.86
N ASN A 60 -0.69 7.98 -17.41
CA ASN A 60 -0.90 7.61 -18.81
C ASN A 60 -2.24 6.91 -19.04
N GLU A 61 -2.56 5.91 -18.24
CA GLU A 61 -3.70 5.01 -18.48
C GLU A 61 -4.97 5.44 -17.74
N ILE A 62 -4.86 5.98 -16.55
CA ILE A 62 -6.04 6.35 -15.77
C ILE A 62 -6.50 7.77 -16.13
N HIS A 63 -5.57 8.73 -16.15
CA HIS A 63 -5.92 10.14 -16.43
C HIS A 63 -5.75 10.51 -17.92
N GLY A 64 -4.72 9.99 -18.59
CA GLY A 64 -4.35 10.38 -19.97
C GLY A 64 -5.14 9.67 -21.06
N SER A 65 -5.64 8.46 -20.83
CA SER A 65 -6.25 7.64 -21.90
C SER A 65 -7.70 7.98 -22.22
N GLY A 66 -8.42 8.65 -21.32
CA GLY A 66 -9.86 8.90 -21.44
C GLY A 66 -10.75 7.64 -21.34
N ARG A 67 -10.18 6.48 -20.95
CA ARG A 67 -10.92 5.21 -20.84
C ARG A 67 -11.93 5.18 -19.72
N PHE A 68 -11.72 6.00 -18.68
CA PHE A 68 -12.52 5.98 -17.46
C PHE A 68 -13.20 7.32 -17.24
N ASP A 69 -14.51 7.30 -17.06
CA ASP A 69 -15.25 8.48 -16.60
C ASP A 69 -15.08 8.58 -15.06
N LEU A 70 -14.03 9.26 -14.64
CA LEU A 70 -13.71 9.42 -13.21
C LEU A 70 -14.71 10.29 -12.45
N GLY A 71 -15.65 10.94 -13.13
CA GLY A 71 -16.76 11.67 -12.52
C GLY A 71 -17.92 10.77 -12.07
N THR A 72 -17.90 9.49 -12.45
CA THR A 72 -18.91 8.51 -12.07
C THR A 72 -18.36 7.46 -11.11
N SER A 73 -19.20 6.95 -10.21
CA SER A 73 -18.83 5.88 -9.27
C SER A 73 -18.36 4.62 -10.02
N ALA A 74 -19.04 4.23 -11.10
CA ALA A 74 -18.67 3.07 -11.90
C ALA A 74 -17.30 3.24 -12.61
N GLY A 75 -17.04 4.42 -13.15
CA GLY A 75 -15.76 4.74 -13.80
C GLY A 75 -14.61 4.78 -12.80
N LEU A 76 -14.82 5.37 -11.61
CA LEU A 76 -13.87 5.39 -10.52
C LEU A 76 -13.54 3.96 -10.06
N THR A 77 -14.55 3.14 -9.79
CA THR A 77 -14.37 1.74 -9.39
C THR A 77 -13.61 0.95 -10.46
N SER A 78 -13.94 1.14 -11.74
CA SER A 78 -13.24 0.48 -12.85
C SER A 78 -11.76 0.87 -12.91
N ALA A 79 -11.44 2.16 -12.72
CA ALA A 79 -10.08 2.64 -12.66
C ALA A 79 -9.28 2.02 -11.49
N VAL A 80 -9.91 1.93 -10.31
CA VAL A 80 -9.30 1.31 -9.12
C VAL A 80 -8.99 -0.16 -9.39
N PHE A 81 -9.89 -0.92 -10.00
CA PHE A 81 -9.62 -2.31 -10.35
C PHE A 81 -8.45 -2.44 -11.35
N GLU A 82 -8.34 -1.55 -12.31
CA GLU A 82 -7.21 -1.58 -13.26
C GLU A 82 -5.87 -1.27 -12.58
N ILE A 83 -5.82 -0.29 -11.67
CA ILE A 83 -4.62 0.00 -10.87
C ILE A 83 -4.22 -1.22 -10.04
N LEU A 84 -5.16 -1.87 -9.35
CA LEU A 84 -4.91 -3.05 -8.54
C LEU A 84 -4.40 -4.25 -9.36
N ARG A 85 -4.92 -4.42 -10.58
CA ARG A 85 -4.43 -5.44 -11.55
C ARG A 85 -3.04 -5.12 -12.05
N ASN A 86 -2.76 -3.88 -12.44
CA ASN A 86 -1.45 -3.43 -12.87
C ASN A 86 -0.40 -3.65 -11.77
N ALA A 87 -0.76 -3.38 -10.53
CA ALA A 87 0.07 -3.64 -9.34
C ALA A 87 0.18 -5.14 -8.98
N ARG A 88 -0.53 -6.02 -9.69
CA ARG A 88 -0.56 -7.49 -9.47
C ARG A 88 -1.02 -7.92 -8.07
N VAL A 89 -1.76 -7.06 -7.38
CA VAL A 89 -2.34 -7.38 -6.06
C VAL A 89 -3.74 -7.99 -6.19
N MET A 90 -4.40 -7.76 -7.31
CA MET A 90 -5.65 -8.42 -7.68
C MET A 90 -5.40 -9.39 -8.84
N LYS A 91 -5.81 -10.64 -8.67
CA LYS A 91 -5.69 -11.70 -9.68
C LYS A 91 -7.03 -12.41 -9.82
N SER A 92 -7.34 -12.83 -11.04
CA SER A 92 -8.51 -13.67 -11.30
C SER A 92 -8.39 -15.03 -10.60
N PHE A 93 -9.51 -15.59 -10.14
CA PHE A 93 -9.59 -16.90 -9.51
C PHE A 93 -8.74 -17.07 -8.24
N GLN A 94 -8.54 -16.01 -7.48
CA GLN A 94 -7.87 -16.07 -6.20
C GLN A 94 -8.91 -16.23 -5.09
N ASP A 95 -8.65 -17.17 -4.17
CA ASP A 95 -9.52 -17.36 -3.00
C ASP A 95 -9.57 -16.09 -2.13
N PRO A 96 -10.74 -15.76 -1.56
CA PRO A 96 -10.91 -14.61 -0.69
C PRO A 96 -10.18 -14.83 0.64
N ASN A 97 -8.97 -14.28 0.75
CA ASN A 97 -8.09 -14.46 1.91
C ASN A 97 -7.43 -13.18 2.41
N LEU A 98 -7.88 -12.00 1.97
CA LEU A 98 -7.25 -10.74 2.32
C LEU A 98 -8.06 -9.95 3.36
N VAL A 99 -7.42 -9.59 4.47
CA VAL A 99 -8.00 -8.74 5.51
C VAL A 99 -7.35 -7.37 5.49
N VAL A 100 -8.17 -6.34 5.38
CA VAL A 100 -7.77 -4.94 5.50
C VAL A 100 -7.74 -4.56 6.99
N CYS A 101 -6.66 -3.94 7.42
CA CYS A 101 -6.51 -3.46 8.79
C CYS A 101 -6.32 -1.94 8.77
N TRP A 102 -7.30 -1.21 9.27
CA TRP A 102 -7.28 0.25 9.44
C TRP A 102 -6.90 0.62 10.86
N GLY A 103 -6.26 1.76 11.04
CA GLY A 103 -5.90 2.27 12.36
C GLY A 103 -4.77 3.30 12.32
N GLY A 104 -4.55 3.96 13.46
CA GLY A 104 -3.63 5.08 13.59
C GLY A 104 -2.15 4.69 13.61
N HIS A 105 -1.30 5.60 13.16
CA HIS A 105 0.15 5.47 13.28
C HIS A 105 0.65 5.72 14.72
N SER A 106 -0.05 6.56 15.47
CA SER A 106 0.28 6.92 16.86
C SER A 106 -0.64 6.20 17.84
N ILE A 107 -0.30 4.97 18.18
CA ILE A 107 -0.98 4.16 19.20
C ILE A 107 -0.01 3.82 20.31
N ASN A 108 -0.53 3.52 21.49
CA ASN A 108 0.31 3.11 22.63
C ASN A 108 0.83 1.67 22.49
N ARG A 109 1.69 1.25 23.41
CA ARG A 109 2.33 -0.07 23.37
C ARG A 109 1.32 -1.22 23.48
N ASP A 110 0.33 -1.11 24.33
CA ASP A 110 -0.64 -2.17 24.56
C ASP A 110 -1.57 -2.33 23.37
N GLU A 111 -2.02 -1.22 22.78
CA GLU A 111 -2.75 -1.21 21.52
C GLU A 111 -1.92 -1.86 20.39
N TYR A 112 -0.63 -1.51 20.28
CA TYR A 112 0.24 -2.14 19.30
C TYR A 112 0.38 -3.65 19.51
N LEU A 113 0.55 -4.10 20.75
CA LEU A 113 0.63 -5.53 21.06
C LEU A 113 -0.66 -6.26 20.74
N TYR A 114 -1.81 -5.59 20.98
CA TYR A 114 -3.12 -6.12 20.60
C TYR A 114 -3.25 -6.26 19.08
N THR A 115 -2.93 -5.21 18.31
CA THR A 115 -2.97 -5.27 16.84
C THR A 115 -2.07 -6.38 16.30
N LYS A 116 -0.88 -6.56 16.89
CA LYS A 116 0.04 -7.64 16.54
C LYS A 116 -0.55 -9.03 16.85
N LYS A 117 -1.25 -9.18 17.99
CA LYS A 117 -1.92 -10.42 18.36
C LYS A 117 -3.04 -10.76 17.35
N VAL A 118 -3.87 -9.78 16.99
CA VAL A 118 -4.91 -9.96 15.96
C VAL A 118 -4.28 -10.41 14.65
N GLY A 119 -3.25 -9.72 14.18
CA GLY A 119 -2.54 -10.11 12.94
C GLY A 119 -1.93 -11.51 13.01
N TYR A 120 -1.43 -11.94 14.18
CA TYR A 120 -0.95 -13.29 14.39
C TYR A 120 -2.08 -14.32 14.22
N GLU A 121 -3.24 -14.08 14.79
CA GLU A 121 -4.40 -14.95 14.67
C GLU A 121 -4.94 -15.03 13.22
N LEU A 122 -4.92 -13.91 12.49
CA LEU A 122 -5.26 -13.88 11.07
C LEU A 122 -4.24 -14.70 10.26
N GLY A 123 -2.96 -14.51 10.52
CA GLY A 123 -1.88 -15.24 9.84
C GLY A 123 -1.89 -16.75 10.11
N LEU A 124 -2.29 -17.21 11.32
CA LEU A 124 -2.47 -18.64 11.60
C LEU A 124 -3.56 -19.27 10.73
N ARG A 125 -4.50 -18.48 10.23
CA ARG A 125 -5.58 -18.91 9.32
C ARG A 125 -5.20 -18.75 7.83
N GLY A 126 -3.93 -18.42 7.55
CA GLY A 126 -3.44 -18.23 6.19
C GLY A 126 -3.94 -16.95 5.51
N LEU A 127 -4.47 -15.98 6.30
CA LEU A 127 -5.00 -14.74 5.75
C LEU A 127 -3.88 -13.73 5.48
N ASP A 128 -3.91 -13.14 4.31
CA ASP A 128 -3.06 -12.03 3.91
C ASP A 128 -3.50 -10.71 4.57
N ILE A 129 -2.59 -9.75 4.73
CA ILE A 129 -2.87 -8.49 5.41
C ILE A 129 -2.66 -7.31 4.46
N CYS A 130 -3.66 -6.41 4.42
CA CYS A 130 -3.59 -5.14 3.72
C CYS A 130 -3.71 -3.97 4.70
N THR A 131 -2.89 -2.92 4.53
CA THR A 131 -2.94 -1.70 5.36
C THR A 131 -2.53 -0.46 4.58
N GLY A 132 -2.63 0.72 5.23
CA GLY A 132 -2.15 1.99 4.71
C GLY A 132 -0.63 2.20 4.76
N CYS A 133 0.18 1.17 4.97
CA CYS A 133 1.65 1.13 4.98
C CYS A 133 2.35 1.74 6.20
N GLY A 134 1.69 2.52 7.03
CA GLY A 134 2.32 3.26 8.14
C GLY A 134 2.77 2.37 9.31
N PRO A 135 3.33 3.00 10.35
CA PRO A 135 3.64 2.36 11.62
C PRO A 135 2.37 2.10 12.47
N GLY A 136 2.54 1.80 13.74
CA GLY A 136 1.45 1.66 14.70
C GLY A 136 0.49 0.52 14.35
N ALA A 137 -0.81 0.86 14.31
CA ALA A 137 -1.88 -0.10 14.04
C ALA A 137 -1.83 -0.73 12.65
N MET A 138 -1.14 -0.11 11.70
CA MET A 138 -0.93 -0.66 10.36
C MET A 138 0.21 -1.68 10.32
N LYS A 139 1.31 -1.44 11.05
CA LYS A 139 2.47 -2.33 11.12
C LYS A 139 2.22 -3.55 12.02
N GLY A 140 1.48 -3.37 13.11
CA GLY A 140 1.22 -4.42 14.11
C GLY A 140 0.66 -5.70 13.50
N PRO A 141 -0.46 -5.67 12.76
CA PRO A 141 -1.07 -6.84 12.14
C PRO A 141 -0.12 -7.55 11.17
N MET A 142 0.59 -6.80 10.32
CA MET A 142 1.58 -7.37 9.41
C MET A 142 2.70 -8.10 10.18
N LYS A 143 3.19 -7.51 11.27
CA LYS A 143 4.21 -8.13 12.13
C LYS A 143 3.72 -9.41 12.78
N GLY A 144 2.48 -9.43 13.23
CA GLY A 144 1.86 -10.63 13.81
C GLY A 144 1.71 -11.73 12.76
N ALA A 145 1.14 -11.39 11.61
CA ALA A 145 0.94 -12.32 10.50
C ALA A 145 2.27 -12.90 9.97
N THR A 146 3.34 -12.10 9.88
CA THR A 146 4.68 -12.58 9.48
C THR A 146 5.16 -13.73 10.36
N ILE A 147 4.96 -13.63 11.66
CA ILE A 147 5.36 -14.66 12.62
C ILE A 147 4.49 -15.92 12.44
N ALA A 148 3.19 -15.73 12.27
CA ALA A 148 2.24 -16.84 12.09
C ALA A 148 2.47 -17.59 10.78
N HIS A 149 2.61 -16.87 9.67
CA HIS A 149 2.91 -17.45 8.37
C HIS A 149 4.21 -18.25 8.37
N ALA A 150 5.26 -17.72 9.05
CA ALA A 150 6.52 -18.47 9.21
C ALA A 150 6.31 -19.78 9.99
N LYS A 151 5.52 -19.77 11.08
CA LYS A 151 5.19 -20.98 11.86
C LYS A 151 4.38 -21.99 11.04
N GLN A 152 3.46 -21.52 10.22
CA GLN A 152 2.63 -22.36 9.34
C GLN A 152 3.35 -22.76 8.04
N ARG A 153 4.58 -22.31 7.83
CA ARG A 153 5.34 -22.52 6.57
C ARG A 153 4.54 -22.07 5.34
N HIS A 154 3.76 -20.98 5.49
CA HIS A 154 2.97 -20.42 4.39
C HIS A 154 3.90 -19.90 3.29
N GLY A 155 3.79 -20.43 2.07
CA GLY A 155 4.83 -20.28 1.07
C GLY A 155 4.95 -18.90 0.43
N ARG A 156 3.86 -18.15 0.32
CA ARG A 156 3.84 -16.83 -0.35
C ARG A 156 2.84 -15.87 0.30
N PRO A 157 3.05 -15.47 1.55
CA PRO A 157 2.18 -14.51 2.22
C PRO A 157 2.30 -13.13 1.57
N ARG A 158 1.18 -12.41 1.51
CA ARG A 158 1.12 -11.05 1.00
C ARG A 158 0.88 -10.07 2.14
N TYR A 159 1.71 -9.04 2.17
CA TYR A 159 1.59 -7.87 3.05
C TYR A 159 1.43 -6.67 2.15
N ILE A 160 0.18 -6.35 1.83
CA ILE A 160 -0.16 -5.33 0.84
C ILE A 160 -0.23 -3.98 1.52
N GLY A 161 0.49 -3.02 0.96
CA GLY A 161 0.43 -1.63 1.36
C GLY A 161 -0.27 -0.80 0.28
N ILE A 162 -1.35 -0.10 0.62
CA ILE A 162 -2.02 0.84 -0.29
C ILE A 162 -1.84 2.25 0.25
N THR A 163 -1.21 3.10 -0.54
CA THR A 163 -0.90 4.48 -0.17
C THR A 163 -1.20 5.43 -1.33
N GLU A 164 -0.85 6.70 -1.18
CA GLU A 164 -0.96 7.75 -2.20
C GLU A 164 0.30 8.63 -2.18
N PRO A 165 0.53 9.48 -3.21
CA PRO A 165 1.75 10.29 -3.31
C PRO A 165 1.99 11.21 -2.11
N GLY A 166 0.94 11.83 -1.56
CA GLY A 166 1.05 12.72 -0.40
C GLY A 166 1.53 12.01 0.86
N ILE A 167 0.99 10.81 1.11
CA ILE A 167 1.34 9.99 2.28
C ILE A 167 2.75 9.41 2.13
N ILE A 168 3.07 8.80 0.98
CA ILE A 168 4.38 8.16 0.80
C ILE A 168 5.54 9.16 0.78
N ALA A 169 5.28 10.39 0.33
CA ALA A 169 6.27 11.47 0.41
C ALA A 169 6.56 11.91 1.85
N ALA A 170 5.59 11.77 2.75
CA ALA A 170 5.73 12.13 4.16
C ALA A 170 6.31 11.00 5.01
N GLU A 171 5.97 9.75 4.71
CA GLU A 171 6.33 8.58 5.51
C GLU A 171 6.61 7.36 4.62
N SER A 172 7.79 6.77 4.78
CA SER A 172 8.14 5.55 4.06
C SER A 172 7.26 4.36 4.49
N PRO A 173 6.94 3.42 3.58
CA PRO A 173 6.23 2.20 3.93
C PRO A 173 6.98 1.42 5.01
N ASN A 174 6.23 0.78 5.90
CA ASN A 174 6.87 -0.11 6.86
C ASN A 174 7.55 -1.30 6.14
N PRO A 175 8.71 -1.78 6.65
CA PRO A 175 9.56 -2.73 5.92
C PRO A 175 8.97 -4.15 5.75
N ILE A 176 7.76 -4.40 6.24
CA ILE A 176 7.08 -5.70 6.10
C ILE A 176 6.28 -5.73 4.79
N VAL A 177 5.88 -4.57 4.28
CA VAL A 177 5.17 -4.47 2.99
C VAL A 177 6.01 -5.12 1.89
N ASN A 178 5.42 -6.10 1.21
CA ASN A 178 6.04 -6.79 0.08
C ASN A 178 5.26 -6.61 -1.25
N HIS A 179 4.11 -5.95 -1.18
CA HIS A 179 3.33 -5.51 -2.34
C HIS A 179 2.85 -4.08 -2.08
N LEU A 180 3.50 -3.12 -2.71
CA LEU A 180 3.15 -1.70 -2.57
C LEU A 180 2.33 -1.23 -3.77
N VAL A 181 1.25 -0.49 -3.49
CA VAL A 181 0.37 0.12 -4.49
C VAL A 181 0.23 1.61 -4.19
N ILE A 182 0.44 2.45 -5.21
CA ILE A 182 0.27 3.90 -5.12
C ILE A 182 -0.99 4.29 -5.88
N MET A 183 -2.04 4.63 -5.14
CA MET A 183 -3.26 5.20 -5.71
C MET A 183 -3.03 6.68 -6.08
N PRO A 184 -3.72 7.23 -7.09
CA PRO A 184 -3.51 8.62 -7.49
C PRO A 184 -3.90 9.64 -6.43
N ASP A 185 -4.91 9.33 -5.62
CA ASP A 185 -5.51 10.21 -4.62
C ASP A 185 -6.19 9.41 -3.50
N ILE A 186 -6.68 10.14 -2.48
CA ILE A 186 -7.31 9.56 -1.30
C ILE A 186 -8.61 8.83 -1.64
N GLU A 187 -9.42 9.32 -2.58
CA GLU A 187 -10.69 8.70 -2.92
C GLU A 187 -10.48 7.31 -3.52
N LYS A 188 -9.57 7.19 -4.50
CA LYS A 188 -9.23 5.89 -5.09
C LYS A 188 -8.52 4.96 -4.11
N ARG A 189 -7.79 5.52 -3.13
CA ARG A 189 -7.19 4.75 -2.05
C ARG A 189 -8.25 4.13 -1.13
N LEU A 190 -9.25 4.89 -0.71
CA LEU A 190 -10.36 4.40 0.11
C LEU A 190 -11.18 3.33 -0.64
N GLU A 191 -11.51 3.61 -1.90
CA GLU A 191 -12.19 2.65 -2.77
C GLU A 191 -11.39 1.35 -2.92
N ALA A 192 -10.07 1.43 -3.10
CA ALA A 192 -9.22 0.25 -3.24
C ALA A 192 -9.26 -0.66 -2.01
N PHE A 193 -9.24 -0.11 -0.80
CA PHE A 193 -9.36 -0.91 0.42
C PHE A 193 -10.65 -1.70 0.48
N VAL A 194 -11.77 -1.05 0.14
CA VAL A 194 -13.09 -1.69 0.17
C VAL A 194 -13.22 -2.76 -0.91
N ARG A 195 -12.62 -2.54 -2.09
CA ARG A 195 -12.74 -3.48 -3.22
C ARG A 195 -11.81 -4.68 -3.13
N ILE A 196 -10.65 -4.55 -2.48
CA ILE A 196 -9.70 -5.66 -2.36
C ILE A 196 -9.91 -6.51 -1.10
N GLY A 197 -10.49 -5.91 -0.05
CA GLY A 197 -10.68 -6.56 1.25
C GLY A 197 -11.85 -7.54 1.26
N HIS A 198 -11.62 -8.73 1.80
CA HIS A 198 -12.68 -9.71 2.09
C HIS A 198 -13.17 -9.60 3.55
N GLY A 199 -12.50 -8.80 4.34
CA GLY A 199 -12.86 -8.41 5.68
C GLY A 199 -12.09 -7.17 6.08
N ILE A 200 -12.68 -6.34 6.94
CA ILE A 200 -12.07 -5.11 7.44
C ILE A 200 -12.03 -5.16 8.96
N VAL A 201 -10.85 -4.96 9.53
CA VAL A 201 -10.63 -4.83 10.97
C VAL A 201 -10.20 -3.41 11.27
N VAL A 202 -10.90 -2.75 12.17
CA VAL A 202 -10.62 -1.38 12.57
C VAL A 202 -10.01 -1.37 13.97
N PHE A 203 -8.84 -0.75 14.07
CA PHE A 203 -8.12 -0.51 15.33
C PHE A 203 -8.25 0.96 15.76
N PRO A 204 -7.89 1.30 16.99
CA PRO A 204 -7.82 2.69 17.43
C PRO A 204 -6.98 3.54 16.47
N GLY A 205 -7.47 4.76 16.18
CA GLY A 205 -6.83 5.65 15.23
C GLY A 205 -7.32 7.09 15.35
N GLY A 206 -6.81 7.94 14.47
CA GLY A 206 -7.16 9.34 14.41
C GLY A 206 -8.12 9.66 13.25
N VAL A 207 -7.99 10.89 12.74
CA VAL A 207 -8.86 11.45 11.68
C VAL A 207 -8.86 10.58 10.42
N GLY A 208 -7.70 10.10 9.96
CA GLY A 208 -7.63 9.24 8.77
C GLY A 208 -8.40 7.91 8.93
N THR A 209 -8.38 7.33 10.14
CA THR A 209 -9.18 6.13 10.42
C THR A 209 -10.68 6.43 10.47
N ALA A 210 -11.06 7.60 10.99
CA ALA A 210 -12.46 8.05 10.95
C ALA A 210 -12.94 8.27 9.52
N GLU A 211 -12.10 8.81 8.64
CA GLU A 211 -12.38 9.00 7.22
C GLU A 211 -12.62 7.65 6.52
N GLU A 212 -11.77 6.65 6.77
CA GLU A 212 -11.91 5.28 6.29
C GLU A 212 -13.25 4.64 6.71
N ILE A 213 -13.63 4.82 7.99
CA ILE A 213 -14.91 4.32 8.54
C ILE A 213 -16.09 5.02 7.88
N LEU A 214 -16.07 6.33 7.77
CA LEU A 214 -17.16 7.13 7.17
C LEU A 214 -17.35 6.77 5.69
N TYR A 215 -16.26 6.56 4.96
CA TYR A 215 -16.32 6.12 3.57
C TYR A 215 -17.02 4.76 3.45
N LEU A 216 -16.63 3.78 4.26
CA LEU A 216 -17.25 2.45 4.30
C LEU A 216 -18.75 2.53 4.65
N LEU A 217 -19.10 3.29 5.68
CA LEU A 217 -20.50 3.49 6.07
C LEU A 217 -21.31 4.14 4.94
N GLY A 218 -20.72 5.10 4.22
CA GLY A 218 -21.34 5.73 3.06
C GLY A 218 -21.66 4.73 1.94
N ILE A 219 -20.83 3.68 1.77
CA ILE A 219 -21.10 2.60 0.82
C ILE A 219 -22.20 1.68 1.35
N LEU A 220 -22.11 1.24 2.60
CA LEU A 220 -23.05 0.29 3.20
C LEU A 220 -24.47 0.85 3.33
N LEU A 221 -24.63 2.16 3.43
CA LEU A 221 -25.93 2.82 3.53
C LEU A 221 -26.60 3.11 2.18
N ARG A 222 -25.95 2.85 1.06
CA ARG A 222 -26.59 2.98 -0.26
C ARG A 222 -27.52 1.81 -0.49
N GLU A 223 -28.76 2.10 -0.94
CA GLU A 223 -29.79 1.08 -1.18
C GLU A 223 -29.47 0.13 -2.37
N GLU A 224 -28.47 0.48 -3.19
CA GLU A 224 -28.07 -0.24 -4.41
C GLU A 224 -26.88 -1.21 -4.22
N ASN A 225 -26.56 -1.60 -2.99
CA ASN A 225 -25.46 -2.55 -2.72
C ASN A 225 -25.93 -3.98 -2.60
#